data_3e7a042ace0c631060ff2b0152ba6d47
#
_entry.id   3e7a042ace0c631060ff2b0152ba6d47
#
_cell.length_a   1.000
_cell.length_b   1.000
_cell.length_c   1.000
_cell.angle_alpha   90.00
_cell.angle_beta   90.00
_cell.angle_gamma   90.00
#
_symmetry.space_group_name_H-M   'P 1'
#
loop_
_entity.id
_entity.type
_entity.pdbx_description
1 polymer ?
#
loop_
_entity_poly.entity_id
_entity_poly.type
_entity_poly.pdbx_seq_one_letter_code
_entity_poly.pdbx_strand_id
1 'polypeptide(L)'
;MTHNQTALTAFEAVESDLVATSHWMYHNPELGYQEIEISKRLSDFLATHGLDVTYPAGGLDTAFEATAGTSGPRVVICCEYDALPKVGHACGHNIIATAAVGAGVALAGLADELGIRVTVLGTPAEEGGGGKVDLMDA
;
A
#
# COMPACT_ATOMS: atom_id res chain seq x y z
N MET A 1 -8.46 -21.81 -13.47
CA MET A 1 -7.33 -20.86 -13.61
C MET A 1 -6.23 -21.26 -12.63
N THR A 2 -4.98 -21.04 -12.99
CA THR A 2 -3.88 -21.15 -12.01
C THR A 2 -3.89 -19.93 -11.08
N HIS A 3 -3.28 -20.04 -9.89
CA HIS A 3 -3.15 -18.90 -8.97
C HIS A 3 -2.52 -17.68 -9.66
N ASN A 4 -1.50 -17.89 -10.49
CA ASN A 4 -0.86 -16.81 -11.25
C ASN A 4 -1.84 -16.11 -12.21
N GLN A 5 -2.70 -16.85 -12.89
CA GLN A 5 -3.71 -16.26 -13.78
C GLN A 5 -4.76 -15.49 -13.00
N THR A 6 -5.19 -16.02 -11.84
CA THR A 6 -6.13 -15.32 -10.95
C THR A 6 -5.55 -14.01 -10.43
N ALA A 7 -4.29 -14.05 -9.94
CA ALA A 7 -3.59 -12.86 -9.45
C ALA A 7 -3.41 -11.81 -10.57
N LEU A 8 -3.00 -12.25 -11.77
CA LEU A 8 -2.81 -11.36 -12.92
C LEU A 8 -4.13 -10.70 -13.33
N THR A 9 -5.21 -11.49 -13.42
CA THR A 9 -6.54 -10.96 -13.76
C THR A 9 -7.02 -9.92 -12.74
N ALA A 10 -6.80 -10.16 -11.44
CA ALA A 10 -7.15 -9.20 -10.39
C ALA A 10 -6.33 -7.91 -10.49
N PHE A 11 -5.03 -8.01 -10.82
CA PHE A 11 -4.17 -6.86 -11.04
C PHE A 11 -4.58 -6.07 -12.30
N GLU A 12 -4.80 -6.74 -13.42
CA GLU A 12 -5.20 -6.10 -14.69
C GLU A 12 -6.52 -5.33 -14.55
N ALA A 13 -7.42 -5.81 -13.71
CA ALA A 13 -8.69 -5.12 -13.46
C ALA A 13 -8.53 -3.74 -12.80
N VAL A 14 -7.41 -3.49 -12.12
CA VAL A 14 -7.13 -2.23 -11.39
C VAL A 14 -5.94 -1.45 -11.95
N GLU A 15 -5.26 -1.96 -12.97
CA GLU A 15 -4.02 -1.38 -13.51
C GLU A 15 -4.19 0.10 -13.90
N SER A 16 -5.27 0.43 -14.61
CA SER A 16 -5.53 1.81 -15.04
C SER A 16 -5.68 2.78 -13.87
N ASP A 17 -6.33 2.35 -12.79
CA ASP A 17 -6.53 3.17 -11.59
C ASP A 17 -5.23 3.32 -10.79
N LEU A 18 -4.39 2.29 -10.78
CA LEU A 18 -3.06 2.35 -10.17
C LEU A 18 -2.16 3.33 -10.93
N VAL A 19 -2.15 3.30 -12.26
CA VAL A 19 -1.40 4.25 -13.10
C VAL A 19 -1.90 5.67 -12.85
N ALA A 20 -3.22 5.89 -12.82
CA ALA A 20 -3.80 7.19 -12.52
C ALA A 20 -3.41 7.70 -11.12
N THR A 21 -3.40 6.81 -10.12
CA THR A 21 -2.96 7.13 -8.76
C THR A 21 -1.48 7.51 -8.72
N SER A 22 -0.61 6.76 -9.39
CA SER A 22 0.82 7.09 -9.50
C SER A 22 1.05 8.46 -10.13
N HIS A 23 0.33 8.80 -11.20
CA HIS A 23 0.38 10.11 -11.82
C HIS A 23 -0.12 11.22 -10.89
N TRP A 24 -1.23 10.95 -10.16
CA TRP A 24 -1.73 11.90 -9.19
C TRP A 24 -0.69 12.19 -8.09
N MET A 25 -0.06 11.16 -7.53
CA MET A 25 1.03 11.31 -6.54
C MET A 25 2.18 12.17 -7.08
N TYR A 26 2.60 11.89 -8.31
CA TYR A 26 3.69 12.64 -8.94
C TYR A 26 3.40 14.15 -9.03
N HIS A 27 2.14 14.51 -9.30
CA HIS A 27 1.72 15.91 -9.41
C HIS A 27 1.31 16.54 -8.08
N ASN A 28 1.10 15.74 -7.03
CA ASN A 28 0.67 16.18 -5.70
C ASN A 28 1.58 15.55 -4.63
N PRO A 29 2.89 15.87 -4.62
CA PRO A 29 3.82 15.26 -3.69
C PRO A 29 3.56 15.71 -2.25
N GLU A 30 3.49 14.76 -1.33
CA GLU A 30 3.35 14.97 0.11
C GLU A 30 4.61 14.50 0.82
N LEU A 31 5.09 15.30 1.79
CA LEU A 31 6.33 15.00 2.53
C LEU A 31 6.07 14.05 3.69
N GLY A 32 7.14 13.42 4.17
CA GLY A 32 7.09 12.48 5.28
C GLY A 32 6.33 12.99 6.50
N TYR A 33 5.46 12.15 7.05
CA TYR A 33 4.46 12.41 8.09
C TYR A 33 3.36 13.44 7.71
N GLN A 34 3.31 13.89 6.47
CA GLN A 34 2.31 14.82 5.95
C GLN A 34 1.56 14.22 4.74
N GLU A 35 1.66 12.92 4.54
CA GLU A 35 1.07 12.17 3.41
C GLU A 35 -0.43 11.89 3.63
N ILE A 36 -1.20 12.94 3.93
CA ILE A 36 -2.60 12.81 4.39
C ILE A 36 -3.52 12.34 3.26
N GLU A 37 -3.44 12.99 2.10
CA GLU A 37 -4.30 12.67 0.97
C GLU A 37 -3.95 11.32 0.36
N ILE A 38 -2.65 11.05 0.16
CA ILE A 38 -2.26 9.81 -0.49
C ILE A 38 -2.47 8.59 0.39
N SER A 39 -2.13 8.65 1.69
CA SER A 39 -2.36 7.54 2.60
C SER A 39 -3.84 7.15 2.67
N LYS A 40 -4.72 8.16 2.72
CA LYS A 40 -6.17 7.96 2.68
C LYS A 40 -6.64 7.34 1.36
N ARG A 41 -6.15 7.82 0.21
CA ARG A 41 -6.48 7.28 -1.10
C ARG A 41 -6.09 5.81 -1.25
N LEU A 42 -4.86 5.47 -0.84
CA LEU A 42 -4.35 4.10 -0.92
C LEU A 42 -5.13 3.15 0.01
N SER A 43 -5.41 3.60 1.24
CA SER A 43 -6.19 2.81 2.20
C SER A 43 -7.62 2.58 1.74
N ASP A 44 -8.30 3.61 1.22
CA ASP A 44 -9.65 3.47 0.66
C ASP A 44 -9.68 2.56 -0.57
N PHE A 45 -8.68 2.66 -1.42
CA PHE A 45 -8.54 1.79 -2.59
C PHE A 45 -8.46 0.31 -2.17
N LEU A 46 -7.61 -0.02 -1.19
CA LEU A 46 -7.48 -1.38 -0.66
C LEU A 46 -8.78 -1.87 -0.03
N ALA A 47 -9.47 -1.03 0.75
CA ALA A 47 -10.77 -1.35 1.34
C ALA A 47 -11.82 -1.67 0.25
N THR A 48 -11.87 -0.89 -0.81
CA THR A 48 -12.80 -1.09 -1.94
C THR A 48 -12.54 -2.42 -2.67
N HIS A 49 -11.30 -2.92 -2.61
CA HIS A 49 -10.88 -4.17 -3.24
C HIS A 49 -10.79 -5.36 -2.27
N GLY A 50 -11.48 -5.27 -1.13
CA GLY A 50 -11.76 -6.41 -0.26
C GLY A 50 -10.71 -6.71 0.81
N LEU A 51 -9.76 -5.79 1.06
CA LEU A 51 -8.90 -5.89 2.22
C LEU A 51 -9.55 -5.22 3.45
N ASP A 52 -9.31 -5.78 4.61
CA ASP A 52 -9.71 -5.19 5.88
C ASP A 52 -8.69 -4.13 6.30
N VAL A 53 -9.13 -2.88 6.43
CA VAL A 53 -8.24 -1.72 6.57
C VAL A 53 -8.38 -1.08 7.94
N THR A 54 -7.25 -0.90 8.60
CA THR A 54 -7.08 -0.02 9.78
C THR A 54 -6.37 1.25 9.34
N TYR A 55 -7.02 2.41 9.52
CA TYR A 55 -6.49 3.73 9.22
C TYR A 55 -7.03 4.77 10.22
N PRO A 56 -6.18 5.57 10.88
CA PRO A 56 -4.72 5.45 10.95
C PRO A 56 -4.26 4.20 11.69
N ALA A 57 -3.00 3.79 11.52
CA ALA A 57 -2.43 2.59 12.14
C ALA A 57 -1.15 2.89 12.92
N GLY A 58 -0.86 2.06 13.94
CA GLY A 58 0.40 2.12 14.69
C GLY A 58 0.72 3.47 15.33
N GLY A 59 -0.31 4.26 15.67
CA GLY A 59 -0.13 5.59 16.27
C GLY A 59 0.37 6.69 15.31
N LEU A 60 0.49 6.41 14.02
CA LEU A 60 0.88 7.36 12.98
C LEU A 60 -0.33 7.77 12.14
N ASP A 61 -0.62 9.07 12.07
CA ASP A 61 -1.81 9.62 11.41
C ASP A 61 -1.88 9.28 9.91
N THR A 62 -0.75 9.05 9.28
CA THR A 62 -0.62 8.77 7.84
C THR A 62 -0.23 7.32 7.53
N ALA A 63 -0.18 6.43 8.53
CA ALA A 63 0.03 5.01 8.34
C ALA A 63 -1.29 4.24 8.19
N PHE A 64 -1.24 3.11 7.50
CA PHE A 64 -2.36 2.17 7.41
C PHE A 64 -1.90 0.72 7.41
N GLU A 65 -2.79 -0.17 7.80
CA GLU A 65 -2.63 -1.62 7.67
C GLU A 65 -3.84 -2.18 6.94
N ALA A 66 -3.62 -2.85 5.81
CA ALA A 66 -4.67 -3.51 5.04
C ALA A 66 -4.38 -5.00 4.95
N THR A 67 -5.32 -5.84 5.38
CA THR A 67 -5.11 -7.28 5.54
C THR A 67 -6.11 -8.12 4.75
N ALA A 68 -5.65 -9.29 4.29
CA ALA A 68 -6.49 -10.32 3.71
C ALA A 68 -5.97 -11.71 4.12
N GLY A 69 -6.88 -12.70 4.18
CA GLY A 69 -6.59 -14.05 4.65
C GLY A 69 -6.75 -14.21 6.15
N THR A 70 -7.17 -15.41 6.56
CA THR A 70 -7.58 -15.71 7.95
C THR A 70 -6.56 -16.48 8.76
N SER A 71 -5.61 -17.16 8.10
CA SER A 71 -4.67 -18.07 8.76
C SER A 71 -3.33 -18.18 8.02
N GLY A 72 -2.35 -18.81 8.65
CA GLY A 72 -1.03 -19.07 8.07
C GLY A 72 0.00 -17.97 8.30
N PRO A 73 1.16 -18.07 7.67
CA PRO A 73 2.23 -17.07 7.80
C PRO A 73 1.79 -15.72 7.23
N ARG A 74 2.29 -14.65 7.84
CA ARG A 74 2.04 -13.28 7.39
C ARG A 74 3.08 -12.85 6.36
N VAL A 75 2.60 -12.42 5.21
CA VAL A 75 3.40 -11.78 4.16
C VAL A 75 3.11 -10.29 4.21
N VAL A 76 4.14 -9.48 4.48
CA VAL A 76 4.00 -8.03 4.57
C VAL A 76 4.58 -7.38 3.32
N ILE A 77 3.80 -6.52 2.69
CA ILE A 77 4.19 -5.69 1.55
C ILE A 77 4.28 -4.26 2.05
N CYS A 78 5.49 -3.69 2.11
CA CYS A 78 5.68 -2.30 2.48
C CYS A 78 5.22 -1.38 1.36
N CYS A 79 4.43 -0.38 1.72
CA CYS A 79 3.87 0.62 0.83
C CYS A 79 4.39 2.00 1.26
N GLU A 80 5.37 2.52 0.55
CA GLU A 80 6.02 3.81 0.80
C GLU A 80 5.45 4.85 -0.15
N TYR A 81 5.16 6.07 0.32
CA TYR A 81 4.46 7.09 -0.47
C TYR A 81 4.91 8.53 -0.20
N ASP A 82 5.91 8.75 0.66
CA ASP A 82 6.45 10.06 0.91
C ASP A 82 7.28 10.59 -0.26
N ALA A 83 7.26 11.89 -0.45
CA ALA A 83 8.04 12.61 -1.44
C ALA A 83 9.22 13.34 -0.78
N LEU A 84 10.21 13.68 -1.58
CA LEU A 84 11.38 14.44 -1.15
C LEU A 84 11.12 15.95 -1.23
N PRO A 85 11.64 16.74 -0.26
CA PRO A 85 11.56 18.20 -0.34
C PRO A 85 12.18 18.73 -1.64
N LYS A 86 11.47 19.61 -2.33
CA LYS A 86 11.89 20.32 -3.56
C LYS A 86 11.98 19.48 -4.84
N VAL A 87 12.09 18.16 -4.75
CA VAL A 87 12.28 17.29 -5.92
C VAL A 87 11.11 16.28 -6.12
N GLY A 88 10.13 16.30 -5.21
CA GLY A 88 8.93 15.43 -5.33
C GLY A 88 9.29 13.95 -5.28
N HIS A 89 8.63 13.14 -6.11
CA HIS A 89 8.82 11.69 -6.15
C HIS A 89 10.07 11.25 -6.92
N ALA A 90 11.23 11.88 -6.65
CA ALA A 90 12.49 11.52 -7.30
C ALA A 90 12.99 10.10 -6.91
N CYS A 91 12.58 9.58 -5.74
CA CYS A 91 12.88 8.20 -5.33
C CYS A 91 11.89 7.17 -5.91
N GLY A 92 10.82 7.62 -6.57
CA GLY A 92 9.84 6.73 -7.20
C GLY A 92 8.80 6.13 -6.26
N HIS A 93 8.54 6.72 -5.10
CA HIS A 93 7.54 6.22 -4.15
C HIS A 93 6.12 6.23 -4.72
N ASN A 94 5.82 7.05 -5.72
CA ASN A 94 4.56 6.98 -6.47
C ASN A 94 4.40 5.63 -7.21
N ILE A 95 5.50 5.04 -7.70
CA ILE A 95 5.50 3.71 -8.34
C ILE A 95 5.51 2.61 -7.27
N ILE A 96 6.32 2.76 -6.22
CA ILE A 96 6.43 1.78 -5.13
C ILE A 96 5.09 1.60 -4.44
N ALA A 97 4.40 2.69 -4.10
CA ALA A 97 3.08 2.65 -3.47
C ALA A 97 2.05 1.90 -4.33
N THR A 98 1.94 2.26 -5.61
CA THR A 98 0.96 1.65 -6.51
C THR A 98 1.30 0.20 -6.83
N ALA A 99 2.59 -0.17 -6.90
CA ALA A 99 3.02 -1.56 -7.03
C ALA A 99 2.65 -2.39 -5.80
N ALA A 100 2.87 -1.85 -4.59
CA ALA A 100 2.51 -2.51 -3.33
C ALA A 100 0.99 -2.73 -3.22
N VAL A 101 0.20 -1.70 -3.53
CA VAL A 101 -1.28 -1.79 -3.53
C VAL A 101 -1.76 -2.80 -4.57
N GLY A 102 -1.22 -2.77 -5.79
CA GLY A 102 -1.55 -3.71 -6.85
C GLY A 102 -1.25 -5.16 -6.46
N ALA A 103 -0.09 -5.40 -5.83
CA ALA A 103 0.27 -6.73 -5.30
C ALA A 103 -0.70 -7.18 -4.20
N GLY A 104 -1.09 -6.27 -3.30
CA GLY A 104 -2.09 -6.55 -2.26
C GLY A 104 -3.43 -6.97 -2.84
N VAL A 105 -3.96 -6.24 -3.81
CA VAL A 105 -5.21 -6.58 -4.52
C VAL A 105 -5.10 -7.92 -5.24
N ALA A 106 -3.99 -8.15 -5.94
CA ALA A 106 -3.76 -9.40 -6.67
C ALA A 106 -3.78 -10.64 -5.76
N LEU A 107 -3.30 -10.50 -4.52
CA LEU A 107 -3.20 -11.60 -3.57
C LEU A 107 -4.41 -11.73 -2.64
N ALA A 108 -5.19 -10.67 -2.45
CA ALA A 108 -6.29 -10.63 -1.47
C ALA A 108 -7.28 -11.79 -1.66
N GLY A 109 -7.72 -12.02 -2.90
CA GLY A 109 -8.67 -13.11 -3.22
C GLY A 109 -8.07 -14.52 -3.18
N LEU A 110 -6.76 -14.65 -3.06
CA LEU A 110 -6.04 -15.93 -3.03
C LEU A 110 -5.49 -16.28 -1.64
N ALA A 111 -5.52 -15.35 -0.69
CA ALA A 111 -4.83 -15.48 0.59
C ALA A 111 -5.24 -16.75 1.35
N ASP A 112 -6.54 -17.01 1.50
CA ASP A 112 -7.05 -18.18 2.21
C ASP A 112 -6.73 -19.49 1.46
N GLU A 113 -6.84 -19.51 0.12
CA GLU A 113 -6.51 -20.67 -0.70
C GLU A 113 -5.02 -21.03 -0.62
N LEU A 114 -4.16 -20.02 -0.56
CA LEU A 114 -2.71 -20.17 -0.38
C LEU A 114 -2.30 -20.45 1.07
N GLY A 115 -3.22 -20.34 2.02
CA GLY A 115 -2.95 -20.52 3.44
C GLY A 115 -1.98 -19.47 3.98
N ILE A 116 -2.11 -18.21 3.58
CA ILE A 116 -1.30 -17.08 4.03
C ILE A 116 -2.19 -15.92 4.49
N ARG A 117 -1.61 -15.03 5.27
CA ARG A 117 -2.18 -13.71 5.54
C ARG A 117 -1.36 -12.66 4.80
N VAL A 118 -2.01 -11.85 3.97
CA VAL A 118 -1.39 -10.74 3.26
C VAL A 118 -1.63 -9.45 4.03
N THR A 119 -0.59 -8.65 4.20
CA THR A 119 -0.70 -7.31 4.79
C THR A 119 -0.02 -6.32 3.85
N VAL A 120 -0.74 -5.32 3.39
CA VAL A 120 -0.14 -4.11 2.81
C VAL A 120 -0.01 -3.10 3.95
N LEU A 121 1.23 -2.78 4.30
CA LEU A 121 1.55 -1.86 5.38
C LEU A 121 1.94 -0.51 4.78
N GLY A 122 1.11 0.50 4.98
CA GLY A 122 1.40 1.88 4.62
C GLY A 122 2.41 2.48 5.60
N THR A 123 3.62 2.71 5.08
CA THR A 123 4.78 3.13 5.86
C THR A 123 5.17 4.56 5.48
N PRO A 124 4.72 5.59 6.23
CA PRO A 124 5.05 6.98 5.96
C PRO A 124 6.52 7.30 6.25
N ALA A 125 7.00 8.42 5.72
CA ALA A 125 8.28 9.05 6.07
C ALA A 125 9.50 8.12 5.95
N GLU A 126 9.60 7.38 4.85
CA GLU A 126 10.72 6.46 4.63
C GLU A 126 12.04 7.23 4.51
N GLU A 127 12.05 8.33 3.75
CA GLU A 127 13.26 9.08 3.40
C GLU A 127 13.79 9.99 4.53
N GLY A 128 12.94 10.46 5.42
CA GLY A 128 13.35 11.49 6.36
C GLY A 128 12.95 11.29 7.82
N GLY A 129 12.17 10.26 8.14
CA GLY A 129 11.60 10.08 9.49
C GLY A 129 11.77 8.69 10.07
N GLY A 130 11.73 7.66 9.24
CA GLY A 130 11.82 6.27 9.71
C GLY A 130 10.50 5.70 10.20
N GLY A 131 9.38 6.02 9.56
CA GLY A 131 8.06 5.56 9.97
C GLY A 131 7.93 4.04 10.15
N LYS A 132 8.72 3.23 9.44
CA LYS A 132 8.79 1.78 9.68
C LYS A 132 9.30 1.45 11.08
N VAL A 133 10.28 2.22 11.60
CA VAL A 133 10.82 2.03 12.94
C VAL A 133 9.75 2.40 13.98
N ASP A 134 9.07 3.53 13.76
CA ASP A 134 7.98 3.96 14.63
C ASP A 134 6.86 2.92 14.71
N LEU A 135 6.51 2.30 13.55
CA LEU A 135 5.50 1.23 13.49
C LEU A 135 5.96 -0.08 14.16
N MET A 136 7.26 -0.33 14.26
CA MET A 136 7.79 -1.50 14.98
C MET A 136 7.79 -1.30 16.49
N ASP A 137 7.84 -0.06 16.94
CA ASP A 137 7.88 0.31 18.36
C ASP A 137 6.47 0.51 18.96
N ALA A 138 5.43 0.53 18.10
CA ALA A 138 4.04 0.71 18.48
C ALA A 138 3.37 -0.62 18.88
#